data_e8d4f456804b61f02c2dc4314ddef44c
#
_entry.id   e8d4f456804b61f02c2dc4314ddef44c
#
_cell.length_a   1.000
_cell.length_b   1.000
_cell.length_c   1.000
_cell.angle_alpha   90.00
_cell.angle_beta   90.00
_cell.angle_gamma   90.00
#
_symmetry.space_group_name_H-M   'P 1'
#
loop_
_entity.id
_entity.type
_entity.pdbx_description
1 polymer ?
#
loop_
_entity_poly.entity_id
_entity_poly.type
_entity_poly.pdbx_seq_one_letter_code
_entity_poly.pdbx_strand_id
1 'polypeptide(L)'
;MVGSILGGTDESPGSTITKNGKRFKIYRGMASLAASMGRRSKETGTFELADDLNDYVAEGVEAMVPYKGSVTEIITQITGGIRSGLSYCGASNIKQMQENAEFIKISRAGFAESQPHDVDIM
;
A
#
# COMPACT_ATOMS: atom_id res chain seq x y z
N MET A 1 3.06 0.69 -8.71
CA MET A 1 3.21 -0.31 -7.63
C MET A 1 2.67 0.30 -6.35
N VAL A 2 1.80 -0.39 -5.63
CA VAL A 2 1.25 0.06 -4.33
C VAL A 2 1.75 -0.86 -3.23
N GLY A 3 2.33 -0.31 -2.19
CA GLY A 3 2.80 -1.06 -1.02
C GLY A 3 1.73 -1.14 0.08
N SER A 4 1.71 -0.17 0.98
CA SER A 4 0.89 -0.17 2.19
C SER A 4 -0.54 0.36 2.00
N ILE A 5 -0.93 0.80 0.80
CA ILE A 5 -2.22 1.48 0.60
C ILE A 5 -3.42 0.59 0.97
N LEU A 6 -3.33 -0.70 0.67
CA LEU A 6 -4.34 -1.70 1.02
C LEU A 6 -4.12 -2.33 2.40
N GLY A 7 -3.00 -2.05 3.07
CA GLY A 7 -2.75 -2.49 4.43
C GLY A 7 -3.74 -1.88 5.40
N GLY A 8 -4.23 -2.67 6.37
CA GLY A 8 -5.21 -2.23 7.37
C GLY A 8 -6.67 -2.45 6.97
N THR A 9 -6.96 -2.90 5.75
CA THR A 9 -8.33 -3.21 5.31
C THR A 9 -8.78 -4.58 5.84
N ASP A 10 -10.08 -4.83 5.81
CA ASP A 10 -10.66 -6.12 6.21
C ASP A 10 -10.08 -7.28 5.37
N GLU A 11 -9.91 -7.05 4.09
CA GLU A 11 -9.45 -8.03 3.11
C GLU A 11 -7.93 -8.23 3.14
N SER A 12 -7.16 -7.31 3.75
CA SER A 12 -5.72 -7.48 3.86
C SER A 12 -5.36 -8.56 4.90
N PRO A 13 -4.26 -9.32 4.69
CA PRO A 13 -3.80 -10.27 5.70
C PRO A 13 -3.33 -9.55 6.98
N GLY A 14 -3.22 -10.32 8.06
CA GLY A 14 -2.78 -9.82 9.36
C GLY A 14 -3.92 -9.72 10.36
N SER A 15 -3.60 -9.98 11.64
CA SER A 15 -4.55 -9.93 12.73
C SER A 15 -4.91 -8.49 13.10
N THR A 16 -6.16 -8.28 13.49
CA THR A 16 -6.60 -7.00 14.05
C THR A 16 -6.29 -6.97 15.54
N ILE A 17 -5.66 -5.90 16.01
CA ILE A 17 -5.36 -5.65 17.41
C ILE A 17 -5.93 -4.31 17.85
N THR A 18 -6.23 -4.17 19.14
CA THR A 18 -6.68 -2.91 19.73
C THR A 18 -5.58 -2.37 20.65
N LYS A 19 -5.19 -1.11 20.43
CA LYS A 19 -4.22 -0.40 21.24
C LYS A 19 -4.73 1.01 21.53
N ASN A 20 -4.80 1.39 22.79
CA ASN A 20 -5.30 2.70 23.25
C ASN A 20 -6.69 3.05 22.68
N GLY A 21 -7.61 2.08 22.65
CA GLY A 21 -8.97 2.25 22.14
C GLY A 21 -9.09 2.35 20.59
N LYS A 22 -7.98 2.28 19.85
CA LYS A 22 -7.95 2.31 18.38
C LYS A 22 -7.62 0.93 17.83
N ARG A 23 -8.23 0.59 16.69
CA ARG A 23 -7.97 -0.67 15.98
C ARG A 23 -6.81 -0.50 14.99
N PHE A 24 -5.98 -1.53 14.92
CA PHE A 24 -4.84 -1.64 14.01
C PHE A 24 -4.81 -3.04 13.41
N LYS A 25 -4.19 -3.19 12.25
CA LYS A 25 -3.81 -4.50 11.70
C LYS A 25 -2.29 -4.64 11.73
N ILE A 26 -1.84 -5.86 12.00
CA ILE A 26 -0.43 -6.21 11.85
C ILE A 26 -0.11 -6.23 10.38
N TYR A 27 0.89 -5.45 9.99
CA TYR A 27 1.38 -5.33 8.62
C TYR A 27 2.83 -5.80 8.56
N ARG A 28 3.15 -6.63 7.58
CA ARG A 28 4.51 -7.13 7.39
C ARG A 28 4.89 -7.17 5.93
N GLY A 29 6.13 -6.83 5.62
CA GLY A 29 6.70 -7.02 4.28
C GLY A 29 6.88 -8.51 3.97
N MET A 30 6.80 -8.87 2.69
CA MET A 30 6.96 -10.26 2.23
C MET A 30 8.33 -10.86 2.55
N ALA A 31 9.35 -10.01 2.71
CA ALA A 31 10.70 -10.40 3.12
C ALA A 31 10.90 -10.36 4.65
N SER A 32 9.85 -10.25 5.46
CA SER A 32 9.95 -10.33 6.90
C SER A 32 10.08 -11.80 7.36
N LEU A 33 10.73 -12.02 8.49
CA LEU A 33 10.89 -13.35 9.08
C LEU A 33 9.54 -14.07 9.25
N ALA A 34 8.54 -13.38 9.81
CA ALA A 34 7.22 -13.96 10.03
C ALA A 34 6.50 -14.33 8.71
N ALA A 35 6.70 -13.55 7.63
CA ALA A 35 6.14 -13.88 6.31
C ALA A 35 6.83 -15.11 5.69
N SER A 36 8.14 -15.24 5.86
CA SER A 36 8.92 -16.41 5.40
C SER A 36 8.48 -17.69 6.12
N MET A 37 8.40 -17.64 7.45
CA MET A 37 7.95 -18.77 8.28
C MET A 37 6.51 -19.19 7.92
N GLY A 38 5.59 -18.24 7.76
CA GLY A 38 4.20 -18.53 7.40
C GLY A 38 4.05 -19.16 6.00
N ARG A 39 4.95 -18.85 5.07
CA ARG A 39 4.97 -19.45 3.73
C ARG A 39 5.44 -20.92 3.79
N ARG A 40 6.56 -21.18 4.47
CA ARG A 40 7.10 -22.53 4.65
C ARG A 40 6.12 -23.46 5.35
N SER A 41 5.47 -23.00 6.43
CA SER A 41 4.46 -23.79 7.13
C SER A 41 3.27 -24.21 6.24
N LYS A 42 2.92 -23.40 5.24
CA LYS A 42 1.87 -23.75 4.26
C LYS A 42 2.33 -24.72 3.19
N GLU A 43 3.61 -24.66 2.81
CA GLU A 43 4.17 -25.49 1.74
C GLU A 43 4.59 -26.88 2.26
N THR A 44 5.14 -26.98 3.45
CA THR A 44 5.71 -28.23 3.98
C THR A 44 4.84 -28.93 5.01
N GLY A 45 3.86 -28.24 5.61
CA GLY A 45 3.01 -28.79 6.67
C GLY A 45 3.72 -29.10 7.98
N THR A 46 5.02 -28.85 8.07
CA THR A 46 5.86 -29.12 9.26
C THR A 46 6.53 -27.85 9.75
N PHE A 47 6.63 -27.73 11.06
CA PHE A 47 7.25 -26.61 11.75
C PHE A 47 8.62 -27.07 12.29
N GLU A 48 9.62 -27.13 11.41
CA GLU A 48 11.00 -27.37 11.86
C GLU A 48 11.70 -26.03 12.08
N LEU A 49 11.87 -25.68 13.36
CA LEU A 49 12.26 -24.35 13.83
C LEU A 49 13.77 -24.13 13.99
N ALA A 50 14.62 -25.16 13.89
CA ALA A 50 15.94 -25.06 14.52
C ALA A 50 17.11 -24.71 13.57
N ASP A 51 17.18 -25.25 12.38
CA ASP A 51 18.42 -25.15 11.57
C ASP A 51 18.42 -24.03 10.52
N ASP A 52 17.23 -23.57 10.05
CA ASP A 52 17.11 -22.64 8.94
C ASP A 52 17.13 -21.15 9.34
N LEU A 53 17.08 -20.82 10.63
CA LEU A 53 17.05 -19.43 11.10
C LEU A 53 18.43 -18.76 11.08
N ASN A 54 19.51 -19.55 11.12
CA ASN A 54 20.87 -19.01 11.18
C ASN A 54 21.32 -18.35 9.86
N ASP A 55 20.73 -18.74 8.74
CA ASP A 55 21.09 -18.19 7.42
C ASP A 55 20.07 -17.15 6.89
N TYR A 56 18.99 -16.88 7.65
CA TYR A 56 17.95 -15.95 7.19
C TYR A 56 18.15 -14.54 7.72
N VAL A 57 18.48 -13.61 6.83
CA VAL A 57 18.48 -12.18 7.12
C VAL A 57 17.10 -11.61 6.82
N ALA A 58 16.40 -11.14 7.85
CA ALA A 58 15.10 -10.49 7.70
C ALA A 58 15.28 -9.08 7.11
N GLU A 59 14.88 -8.88 5.86
CA GLU A 59 14.92 -7.58 5.19
C GLU A 59 13.57 -6.82 5.27
N GLY A 60 12.52 -7.50 5.70
CA GLY A 60 11.18 -6.92 5.78
C GLY A 60 10.85 -6.33 7.14
N VAL A 61 10.10 -5.23 7.13
CA VAL A 61 9.60 -4.54 8.33
C VAL A 61 8.29 -5.17 8.80
N GLU A 62 8.16 -5.38 10.10
CA GLU A 62 6.90 -5.69 10.77
C GLU A 62 6.40 -4.45 11.51
N ALA A 63 5.16 -4.07 11.26
CA ALA A 63 4.58 -2.86 11.80
C ALA A 63 3.07 -3.01 12.07
N MET A 64 2.51 -2.01 12.72
CA MET A 64 1.05 -1.86 12.83
C MET A 64 0.60 -0.73 11.91
N VAL A 65 -0.49 -0.96 11.19
CA VAL A 65 -1.17 0.09 10.41
C VAL A 65 -2.56 0.34 10.96
N PRO A 66 -3.07 1.56 10.93
CA PRO A 66 -4.45 1.84 11.32
C PRO A 66 -5.43 0.95 10.55
N TYR A 67 -6.43 0.44 11.25
CA TYR A 67 -7.53 -0.27 10.62
C TYR A 67 -8.37 0.69 9.77
N LYS A 68 -8.67 0.30 8.54
CA LYS A 68 -9.31 1.16 7.53
C LYS A 68 -10.71 0.68 7.10
N GLY A 69 -11.19 -0.46 7.61
CA GLY A 69 -12.45 -1.04 7.15
C GLY A 69 -12.31 -1.75 5.79
N SER A 70 -13.38 -1.78 5.02
CA SER A 70 -13.41 -2.45 3.71
C SER A 70 -12.50 -1.77 2.69
N VAL A 71 -11.85 -2.58 1.84
CA VAL A 71 -11.04 -2.12 0.71
C VAL A 71 -11.85 -1.33 -0.33
N THR A 72 -13.17 -1.50 -0.34
CA THR A 72 -14.07 -0.88 -1.34
C THR A 72 -13.90 0.64 -1.43
N GLU A 73 -13.79 1.31 -0.28
CA GLU A 73 -13.61 2.76 -0.25
C GLU A 73 -12.30 3.18 -0.90
N ILE A 74 -11.21 2.46 -0.60
CA ILE A 74 -9.89 2.73 -1.17
C ILE A 74 -9.91 2.51 -2.69
N ILE A 75 -10.51 1.42 -3.16
CA ILE A 75 -10.63 1.13 -4.60
C ILE A 75 -11.48 2.20 -5.29
N THR A 76 -12.55 2.66 -4.67
CA THR A 76 -13.38 3.74 -5.20
C THR A 76 -12.58 5.03 -5.36
N GLN A 77 -11.77 5.41 -4.37
CA GLN A 77 -10.90 6.59 -4.44
C GLN A 77 -9.84 6.45 -5.55
N ILE A 78 -9.17 5.31 -5.63
CA ILE A 78 -8.16 5.06 -6.67
C ILE A 78 -8.78 5.11 -8.07
N THR A 79 -9.90 4.45 -8.28
CA THR A 79 -10.58 4.44 -9.58
C THR A 79 -11.13 5.80 -9.95
N GLY A 80 -11.64 6.57 -8.98
CA GLY A 80 -12.02 7.96 -9.16
C GLY A 80 -10.84 8.81 -9.63
N GLY A 81 -9.69 8.71 -8.95
CA GLY A 81 -8.46 9.40 -9.33
C GLY A 81 -7.97 9.03 -10.73
N ILE A 82 -8.03 7.75 -11.11
CA ILE A 82 -7.68 7.32 -12.47
C ILE A 82 -8.62 7.95 -13.50
N ARG A 83 -9.92 7.96 -13.26
CA ARG A 83 -10.91 8.60 -14.17
C ARG A 83 -10.63 10.09 -14.35
N SER A 84 -10.35 10.80 -13.25
CA SER A 84 -9.97 12.22 -13.31
C SER A 84 -8.68 12.41 -14.11
N GLY A 85 -7.66 11.57 -13.88
CA GLY A 85 -6.40 11.61 -14.64
C GLY A 85 -6.61 11.39 -16.14
N LEU A 86 -7.45 10.43 -16.53
CA LEU A 86 -7.84 10.22 -17.92
C LEU A 86 -8.47 11.49 -18.53
N SER A 87 -9.38 12.10 -17.80
CA SER A 87 -10.05 13.34 -18.25
C SER A 87 -9.05 14.49 -18.47
N TYR A 88 -8.13 14.70 -17.52
CA TYR A 88 -7.09 15.73 -17.64
C TYR A 88 -6.13 15.47 -18.80
N CYS A 89 -5.85 14.22 -19.13
CA CYS A 89 -5.00 13.84 -20.28
C CYS A 89 -5.77 13.79 -21.60
N GLY A 90 -7.07 14.11 -21.63
CA GLY A 90 -7.89 14.01 -22.82
C GLY A 90 -8.01 12.57 -23.38
N ALA A 91 -7.90 11.57 -22.49
CA ALA A 91 -7.91 10.16 -22.87
C ALA A 91 -9.22 9.48 -22.46
N SER A 92 -9.77 8.64 -23.31
CA SER A 92 -10.99 7.86 -23.05
C SER A 92 -10.73 6.50 -22.40
N ASN A 93 -9.48 6.05 -22.38
CA ASN A 93 -9.06 4.79 -21.77
C ASN A 93 -7.58 4.82 -21.39
N ILE A 94 -7.15 3.84 -20.58
CA ILE A 94 -5.77 3.76 -20.07
C ILE A 94 -4.75 3.64 -21.19
N LYS A 95 -5.04 2.85 -22.23
CA LYS A 95 -4.12 2.66 -23.36
C LYS A 95 -3.86 3.98 -24.08
N GLN A 96 -4.90 4.73 -24.39
CA GLN A 96 -4.78 6.04 -25.01
C GLN A 96 -4.00 7.03 -24.15
N MET A 97 -4.22 7.02 -22.81
CA MET A 97 -3.45 7.83 -21.89
C MET A 97 -1.95 7.46 -21.94
N GLN A 98 -1.61 6.16 -21.95
CA GLN A 98 -0.22 5.71 -22.00
C GLN A 98 0.47 6.08 -23.31
N GLU A 99 -0.25 6.09 -24.43
CA GLU A 99 0.27 6.44 -25.75
C GLU A 99 0.47 7.96 -25.91
N ASN A 100 -0.40 8.77 -25.31
CA ASN A 100 -0.44 10.22 -25.49
C ASN A 100 0.15 11.01 -24.33
N ALA A 101 0.51 10.37 -23.21
CA ALA A 101 1.01 11.06 -22.04
C ALA A 101 2.39 11.68 -22.29
N GLU A 102 2.51 12.96 -21.98
CA GLU A 102 3.79 13.68 -21.99
C GLU A 102 4.19 14.07 -20.59
N PHE A 103 5.47 13.85 -20.25
CA PHE A 103 6.01 14.19 -18.94
C PHE A 103 6.81 15.48 -19.00
N ILE A 104 6.53 16.40 -18.10
CA ILE A 104 7.27 17.64 -17.94
C ILE A 104 8.00 17.68 -16.60
N LYS A 105 9.16 18.34 -16.57
CA LYS A 105 9.86 18.63 -15.31
C LYS A 105 9.27 19.90 -14.71
N ILE A 106 8.90 19.82 -13.42
CA ILE A 106 8.48 20.99 -12.66
C ILE A 106 9.53 21.39 -11.64
N SER A 107 9.69 22.68 -11.39
CA SER A 107 10.54 23.19 -10.32
C SER A 107 9.85 23.04 -8.95
N ARG A 108 10.63 23.21 -7.86
CA ARG A 108 10.06 23.28 -6.51
C ARG A 108 9.03 24.41 -6.38
N ALA A 109 9.29 25.57 -6.97
CA ALA A 109 8.37 26.69 -6.95
C ALA A 109 7.07 26.35 -7.70
N GLY A 110 7.16 25.73 -8.90
CA GLY A 110 6.00 25.27 -9.64
C GLY A 110 5.18 24.21 -8.90
N PHE A 111 5.85 23.32 -8.15
CA PHE A 111 5.15 22.36 -7.31
C PHE A 111 4.40 23.05 -6.15
N ALA A 112 5.06 24.00 -5.46
CA ALA A 112 4.42 24.76 -4.39
C ALA A 112 3.20 25.56 -4.91
N GLU A 113 3.33 26.19 -6.08
CA GLU A 113 2.25 26.93 -6.73
C GLU A 113 1.06 26.03 -7.13
N SER A 114 1.30 24.76 -7.40
CA SER A 114 0.25 23.79 -7.72
C SER A 114 -0.52 23.28 -6.50
N GLN A 115 -0.12 23.66 -5.29
CA GLN A 115 -0.83 23.28 -4.07
C GLN A 115 -1.91 24.31 -3.74
N PRO A 116 -2.95 23.92 -2.98
CA PRO A 116 -3.93 24.89 -2.48
C PRO A 116 -3.26 25.99 -1.66
N HIS A 117 -3.64 27.24 -1.93
CA HIS A 117 -3.18 28.43 -1.19
C HIS A 117 -4.31 29.02 -0.37
N ASP A 118 -3.96 29.68 0.72
CA ASP A 118 -4.88 30.44 1.57
C ASP A 118 -6.10 29.65 2.08
N VAL A 119 -5.94 28.33 2.24
CA VAL A 119 -6.97 27.44 2.79
C VAL A 119 -6.36 26.47 3.80
N ASP A 120 -7.09 26.16 4.85
CA ASP A 120 -6.77 25.06 5.77
C ASP A 120 -7.34 23.76 5.22
N ILE A 121 -6.47 22.80 4.94
CA ILE A 121 -6.88 21.46 4.48
C ILE A 121 -7.39 20.67 5.69
N MET A 122 -8.65 20.29 5.66
CA MET A 122 -9.30 19.47 6.70
C MET A 122 -8.92 17.98 6.60
#